data_8dc265546b378972a19a9e1bfc9930b6
#
_entry.id   8dc265546b378972a19a9e1bfc9930b6
#
_cell.length_a   1.000
_cell.length_b   1.000
_cell.length_c   1.000
_cell.angle_alpha   90.00
_cell.angle_beta   90.00
_cell.angle_gamma   90.00
#
_symmetry.space_group_name_H-M   'P 1'
#
loop_
_entity.id
_entity.type
_entity.pdbx_description
1 polymer ?
#
loop_
_entity_poly.entity_id
_entity_poly.type
_entity_poly.pdbx_seq_one_letter_code
_entity_poly.pdbx_strand_id
1 'polypeptide(L)'
;ESKPVTVEDIIQKVCSHYEIEESAIHTKTRKREVVQVRQVAMYLAKKHTDSSSSKIGKLIGNKDHASVLHACKIVKDQVEVDKAFKADIEEIEASLKRK
;
A
#
# COMPACT_ATOMS: atom_id res chain seq x y z
N GLU A 1 -1.16 -0.97 -25.14
CA GLU A 1 -2.16 -0.66 -24.12
C GLU A 1 -1.71 -1.10 -22.76
N SER A 2 -1.87 -0.22 -21.79
CA SER A 2 -1.50 -0.53 -20.45
C SER A 2 -2.62 -1.28 -19.74
N LYS A 3 -2.26 -2.32 -18.99
CA LYS A 3 -3.22 -3.04 -18.19
C LYS A 3 -3.53 -2.20 -16.93
N PRO A 4 -4.75 -2.28 -16.41
CA PRO A 4 -5.04 -1.59 -15.15
C PRO A 4 -4.19 -2.16 -14.02
N VAL A 5 -3.81 -1.28 -13.12
CA VAL A 5 -3.04 -1.68 -11.94
C VAL A 5 -3.94 -2.49 -11.02
N THR A 6 -3.45 -3.62 -10.51
CA THR A 6 -4.19 -4.44 -9.57
C THR A 6 -3.64 -4.27 -8.16
N VAL A 7 -4.40 -4.75 -7.18
CA VAL A 7 -3.94 -4.72 -5.78
C VAL A 7 -2.66 -5.54 -5.63
N GLU A 8 -2.59 -6.67 -6.32
CA GLU A 8 -1.39 -7.53 -6.28
C GLU A 8 -0.17 -6.81 -6.84
N ASP A 9 -0.33 -6.05 -7.93
CA ASP A 9 0.77 -5.25 -8.48
C ASP A 9 1.28 -4.25 -7.46
N ILE A 10 0.37 -3.61 -6.75
CA ILE A 10 0.71 -2.61 -5.74
C ILE A 10 1.46 -3.26 -4.59
N ILE A 11 0.97 -4.39 -4.10
CA ILE A 11 1.64 -5.14 -3.03
C ILE A 11 3.08 -5.46 -3.45
N GLN A 12 3.25 -5.97 -4.66
CA GLN A 12 4.56 -6.34 -5.16
C GLN A 12 5.50 -5.14 -5.21
N LYS A 13 5.03 -4.01 -5.74
CA LYS A 13 5.87 -2.82 -5.87
C LYS A 13 6.23 -2.22 -4.51
N VAL A 14 5.27 -2.15 -3.59
CA VAL A 14 5.53 -1.60 -2.27
C VAL A 14 6.50 -2.48 -1.49
N CYS A 15 6.28 -3.79 -1.51
CA CYS A 15 7.17 -4.72 -0.82
C CYS A 15 8.59 -4.68 -1.40
N SER A 16 8.69 -4.57 -2.73
CA SER A 16 9.99 -4.47 -3.38
C SER A 16 10.72 -3.19 -2.98
N HIS A 17 10.00 -2.07 -2.93
CA HIS A 17 10.59 -0.78 -2.56
C HIS A 17 11.16 -0.81 -1.14
N TYR A 18 10.44 -1.41 -0.20
CA TYR A 18 10.87 -1.48 1.19
C TYR A 18 11.65 -2.74 1.53
N GLU A 19 11.93 -3.60 0.54
CA GLU A 19 12.68 -4.83 0.71
C GLU A 19 12.08 -5.75 1.76
N ILE A 20 10.76 -5.91 1.70
CA ILE A 20 9.99 -6.78 2.59
C ILE A 20 9.33 -7.85 1.75
N GLU A 21 9.33 -9.10 2.24
CA GLU A 21 8.69 -10.19 1.53
C GLU A 21 7.16 -10.02 1.53
N GLU A 22 6.54 -10.32 0.40
CA GLU A 22 5.08 -10.20 0.29
C GLU A 22 4.34 -11.05 1.32
N SER A 23 4.88 -12.21 1.65
CA SER A 23 4.26 -13.08 2.65
C SER A 23 4.20 -12.43 4.03
N ALA A 24 5.14 -11.54 4.33
CA ALA A 24 5.17 -10.88 5.65
C ALA A 24 3.94 -10.01 5.91
N ILE A 25 3.36 -9.40 4.87
CA ILE A 25 2.20 -8.53 5.06
C ILE A 25 0.94 -9.31 5.44
N HIS A 26 0.92 -10.62 5.18
CA HIS A 26 -0.22 -11.48 5.50
C HIS A 26 -0.11 -12.10 6.89
N THR A 27 0.99 -11.83 7.60
CA THR A 27 1.17 -12.33 8.96
C THR A 27 0.52 -11.36 9.95
N LYS A 28 0.45 -11.79 11.20
CA LYS A 28 -0.08 -10.94 12.26
C LYS A 28 0.98 -10.09 12.94
N THR A 29 2.18 -10.03 12.35
CA THR A 29 3.26 -9.26 12.94
C THR A 29 2.92 -7.79 13.05
N ARG A 30 3.39 -7.16 14.12
CA ARG A 30 3.21 -5.73 14.36
C ARG A 30 4.53 -4.97 14.21
N LYS A 31 5.52 -5.59 13.56
CA LYS A 31 6.77 -4.90 13.27
C LYS A 31 6.47 -3.64 12.47
N ARG A 32 7.11 -2.55 12.88
CA ARG A 32 6.83 -1.24 12.30
C ARG A 32 6.98 -1.21 10.77
N GLU A 33 8.03 -1.83 10.26
CA GLU A 33 8.29 -1.88 8.82
C GLU A 33 7.16 -2.56 8.08
N VAL A 34 6.66 -3.66 8.62
CA VAL A 34 5.58 -4.42 7.98
C VAL A 34 4.26 -3.66 8.06
N VAL A 35 3.98 -3.05 9.21
CA VAL A 35 2.77 -2.24 9.36
C VAL A 35 2.78 -1.09 8.37
N GLN A 36 3.91 -0.41 8.21
CA GLN A 36 4.03 0.69 7.26
C GLN A 36 3.78 0.22 5.82
N VAL A 37 4.35 -0.92 5.44
CA VAL A 37 4.14 -1.49 4.10
C VAL A 37 2.66 -1.78 3.86
N ARG A 38 1.97 -2.37 4.84
CA ARG A 38 0.53 -2.61 4.72
C ARG A 38 -0.24 -1.32 4.51
N GLN A 39 0.07 -0.29 5.29
CA GLN A 39 -0.62 0.99 5.22
C GLN A 39 -0.40 1.66 3.87
N VAL A 40 0.84 1.67 3.39
CA VAL A 40 1.17 2.25 2.08
C VAL A 40 0.47 1.47 0.96
N ALA A 41 0.48 0.14 1.03
CA ALA A 41 -0.18 -0.68 0.02
C ALA A 41 -1.69 -0.41 0.00
N MET A 42 -2.32 -0.29 1.16
CA MET A 42 -3.75 0.03 1.25
C MET A 42 -4.06 1.39 0.64
N TYR A 43 -3.25 2.39 0.95
CA TYR A 43 -3.42 3.74 0.42
C TYR A 43 -3.33 3.75 -1.10
N LEU A 44 -2.28 3.12 -1.65
CA LEU A 44 -2.09 3.09 -3.09
C LEU A 44 -3.14 2.23 -3.80
N ALA A 45 -3.56 1.14 -3.17
CA ALA A 45 -4.62 0.30 -3.74
C ALA A 45 -5.93 1.07 -3.83
N LYS A 46 -6.26 1.84 -2.80
CA LYS A 46 -7.48 2.65 -2.81
C LYS A 46 -7.40 3.77 -3.85
N LYS A 47 -6.22 4.35 -4.02
CA LYS A 47 -6.00 5.45 -4.96
C LYS A 47 -5.96 5.00 -6.41
N HIS A 48 -5.37 3.85 -6.69
CA HIS A 48 -5.06 3.43 -8.06
C HIS A 48 -5.92 2.28 -8.59
N THR A 49 -6.80 1.71 -7.78
CA THR A 49 -7.70 0.65 -8.24
C THR A 49 -9.13 1.00 -7.88
N ASP A 50 -10.07 0.28 -8.50
CA ASP A 50 -11.49 0.44 -8.19
C ASP A 50 -11.96 -0.54 -7.12
N SER A 51 -11.03 -1.20 -6.43
CA SER A 51 -11.37 -2.17 -5.41
C SER A 51 -11.99 -1.49 -4.18
N SER A 52 -12.96 -2.16 -3.58
CA SER A 52 -13.58 -1.66 -2.36
C SER A 52 -12.61 -1.76 -1.19
N SER A 53 -12.84 -0.95 -0.16
CA SER A 53 -12.01 -1.01 1.05
C SER A 53 -12.06 -2.40 1.69
N SER A 54 -13.21 -3.06 1.66
CA SER A 54 -13.34 -4.42 2.20
C SER A 54 -12.46 -5.41 1.45
N LYS A 55 -12.45 -5.33 0.11
CA LYS A 55 -11.63 -6.21 -0.71
C LYS A 55 -10.15 -5.95 -0.48
N ILE A 56 -9.77 -4.67 -0.45
CA ILE A 56 -8.37 -4.28 -0.21
C ILE A 56 -7.90 -4.82 1.14
N GLY A 57 -8.71 -4.69 2.17
CA GLY A 57 -8.37 -5.20 3.49
C GLY A 57 -8.14 -6.70 3.52
N LYS A 58 -8.99 -7.45 2.81
CA LYS A 58 -8.84 -8.89 2.74
C LYS A 58 -7.57 -9.31 2.01
N LEU A 59 -7.18 -8.55 1.00
CA LEU A 59 -5.99 -8.86 0.21
C LEU A 59 -4.71 -8.41 0.90
N ILE A 60 -4.79 -7.42 1.77
CA ILE A 60 -3.62 -6.85 2.44
C ILE A 60 -3.76 -7.05 3.95
N GLY A 61 -3.22 -8.16 4.45
CA GLY A 61 -3.17 -8.43 5.88
C GLY A 61 -4.48 -8.89 6.51
N ASN A 62 -5.48 -9.23 5.70
CA ASN A 62 -6.77 -9.73 6.17
C ASN A 62 -7.41 -8.77 7.20
N LYS A 63 -7.53 -7.51 6.82
CA LYS A 63 -8.11 -6.45 7.65
C LYS A 63 -9.50 -6.06 7.16
N ASP A 64 -10.27 -5.39 8.01
CA ASP A 64 -11.59 -4.91 7.64
C ASP A 64 -11.50 -3.56 6.91
N HIS A 65 -12.65 -3.06 6.44
CA HIS A 65 -12.68 -1.80 5.68
C HIS A 65 -12.28 -0.60 6.54
N ALA A 66 -12.59 -0.63 7.84
CA ALA A 66 -12.23 0.47 8.73
C ALA A 66 -10.71 0.58 8.85
N SER A 67 -10.01 -0.55 8.91
CA SER A 67 -8.54 -0.55 8.96
C SER A 67 -7.95 0.06 7.69
N VAL A 68 -8.55 -0.22 6.53
CA VAL A 68 -8.08 0.34 5.26
C VAL A 68 -8.27 1.85 5.24
N LEU A 69 -9.44 2.33 5.66
CA LEU A 69 -9.70 3.77 5.68
C LEU A 69 -8.77 4.49 6.67
N HIS A 70 -8.52 3.88 7.81
CA HIS A 70 -7.60 4.42 8.80
C HIS A 70 -6.17 4.49 8.25
N ALA A 71 -5.73 3.43 7.58
CA ALA A 71 -4.40 3.40 6.97
C ALA A 71 -4.26 4.50 5.90
N CYS A 72 -5.28 4.68 5.07
CA CYS A 72 -5.27 5.72 4.05
C CYS A 72 -5.12 7.11 4.67
N LYS A 73 -5.80 7.36 5.76
CA LYS A 73 -5.71 8.65 6.46
C LYS A 73 -4.31 8.86 7.02
N ILE A 74 -3.74 7.84 7.67
CA ILE A 74 -2.40 7.95 8.25
C ILE A 74 -1.38 8.25 7.18
N VAL A 75 -1.43 7.53 6.06
CA VAL A 75 -0.47 7.74 4.97
C VAL A 75 -0.63 9.13 4.37
N LYS A 76 -1.87 9.55 4.13
CA LYS A 76 -2.14 10.87 3.57
C LYS A 76 -1.58 11.97 4.46
N ASP A 77 -1.82 11.88 5.76
CA ASP A 77 -1.33 12.88 6.71
C ASP A 77 0.20 12.89 6.75
N GLN A 78 0.82 11.72 6.72
CA GLN A 78 2.28 11.63 6.75
C GLN A 78 2.91 12.20 5.48
N VAL A 79 2.29 11.97 4.32
CA VAL A 79 2.76 12.54 3.05
C VAL A 79 2.79 14.05 3.11
N GLU A 80 1.84 14.67 3.81
CA GLU A 80 1.77 16.12 3.89
C GLU A 80 2.87 16.73 4.76
N VAL A 81 3.37 15.99 5.76
CA VAL A 81 4.33 16.55 6.71
C VAL A 81 5.75 15.98 6.59
N ASP A 82 5.92 14.86 5.88
CA ASP A 82 7.21 14.18 5.76
C ASP A 82 7.61 14.10 4.29
N LYS A 83 8.53 14.98 3.88
CA LYS A 83 8.96 15.06 2.49
C LYS A 83 9.65 13.79 2.00
N ALA A 84 10.42 13.12 2.87
CA ALA A 84 11.09 11.89 2.51
C ALA A 84 10.07 10.78 2.24
N PHE A 85 9.07 10.68 3.09
CA PHE A 85 8.00 9.71 2.91
C PHE A 85 7.21 9.98 1.63
N LYS A 86 6.93 11.26 1.37
CA LYS A 86 6.25 11.65 0.13
C LYS A 86 7.04 11.22 -1.09
N ALA A 87 8.36 11.41 -1.07
CA ALA A 87 9.22 11.00 -2.17
C ALA A 87 9.18 9.49 -2.40
N ASP A 88 9.14 8.70 -1.32
CA ASP A 88 8.99 7.25 -1.42
C ASP A 88 7.68 6.87 -2.11
N ILE A 89 6.59 7.49 -1.71
CA ILE A 89 5.27 7.23 -2.30
C ILE A 89 5.28 7.58 -3.79
N GLU A 90 5.83 8.73 -4.14
CA GLU A 90 5.91 9.15 -5.53
C GLU A 90 6.76 8.21 -6.38
N GLU A 91 7.85 7.71 -5.82
CA GLU A 91 8.71 6.75 -6.52
C GLU A 91 7.97 5.44 -6.79
N ILE A 92 7.23 4.95 -5.80
CA ILE A 92 6.44 3.74 -5.98
C ILE A 92 5.36 3.97 -7.04
N GLU A 93 4.69 5.12 -7.00
CA GLU A 93 3.66 5.45 -7.98
C GLU A 93 4.24 5.52 -9.40
N ALA A 94 5.42 6.10 -9.54
CA ALA A 94 6.09 6.16 -10.83
C ALA A 94 6.41 4.75 -11.36
N SER A 95 6.81 3.86 -10.46
CA SER A 95 7.09 2.47 -10.80
C SER A 95 5.83 1.75 -11.29
N LEU A 96 4.68 2.05 -10.70
CA LEU A 96 3.41 1.47 -11.14
C LEU A 96 3.04 1.92 -12.54
N LYS A 97 3.37 3.14 -12.91
CA LYS A 97 3.04 3.69 -14.22
C LYS A 97 3.94 3.20 -15.35
N ARG A 98 5.06 2.58 -15.02
CA ARG A 98 6.05 2.13 -16.00
C ARG A 98 5.80 0.74 -16.56
N LYS A 99 4.70 0.18 -16.34
CA LYS A 99 4.44 -1.19 -16.79
C LYS A 99 4.41 -1.36 -18.30
#